data_79b95887ce396c6206d1af9c5f00de82
#
_entry.id   79b95887ce396c6206d1af9c5f00de82
#
_cell.length_a   1.000
_cell.length_b   1.000
_cell.length_c   1.000
_cell.angle_alpha   90.00
_cell.angle_beta   90.00
_cell.angle_gamma   90.00
#
_symmetry.space_group_name_H-M   'P 1'
#
loop_
_entity.id
_entity.type
_entity.pdbx_description
1 polymer ?
#
loop_
_entity_poly.entity_id
_entity_poly.type
_entity_poly.pdbx_seq_one_letter_code
_entity_poly.pdbx_strand_id
1 'polypeptide(L)'
;GLGHRRLSIVDLSPTGLQPMKSHGGRYVIAYNGEIYNYKQIAGELIEEHKVDQFRGSSDTEVLLEAFEAYGIEKAISKCKGMFAIALYDLKEQVLYLLRDRVGEKPLYYGFVNGSFVFASDIGSIAALDGFQNPIDTDILDIYFVHGYIPAPYSIYKGIRKLDAGTILKIKSPFN
;
A
#
# COMPACT_ATOMS: atom_id res chain seq x y z
N GLY A 1 7.60 9.41 -7.39
CA GLY A 1 7.80 9.60 -5.93
C GLY A 1 6.74 8.89 -5.12
N LEU A 2 7.03 8.60 -3.84
CA LEU A 2 6.08 8.11 -2.86
C LEU A 2 5.72 9.27 -1.91
N GLY A 3 4.44 9.42 -1.58
CA GLY A 3 3.95 10.41 -0.64
C GLY A 3 2.96 9.79 0.34
N HIS A 4 2.90 10.33 1.56
CA HIS A 4 1.96 9.90 2.58
C HIS A 4 1.50 11.09 3.43
N ARG A 5 0.17 11.17 3.65
CA ARG A 5 -0.42 12.11 4.61
C ARG A 5 -0.89 11.33 5.83
N ARG A 6 -0.11 11.37 6.89
CA ARG A 6 -0.28 10.54 8.08
C ARG A 6 -1.42 11.02 8.98
N LEU A 7 -2.32 10.11 9.35
CA LEU A 7 -3.12 10.19 10.55
C LEU A 7 -2.41 9.35 11.62
N SER A 8 -1.78 9.99 12.62
CA SER A 8 -1.00 9.28 13.64
C SER A 8 -1.93 8.70 14.71
N ILE A 9 -1.93 7.37 14.87
CA ILE A 9 -2.76 6.67 15.87
C ILE A 9 -1.88 5.87 16.85
N VAL A 10 -0.96 5.04 16.35
CA VAL A 10 -0.16 4.12 17.16
C VAL A 10 1.14 4.74 17.63
N ASP A 11 1.85 5.46 16.77
CA ASP A 11 3.11 6.12 17.09
C ASP A 11 3.03 7.61 16.73
N LEU A 12 3.15 8.50 17.71
CA LEU A 12 3.11 9.95 17.51
C LEU A 12 4.51 10.55 17.29
N SER A 13 5.56 9.74 17.41
CA SER A 13 6.94 10.19 17.29
C SER A 13 7.39 10.38 15.82
N PRO A 14 8.51 11.05 15.59
CA PRO A 14 9.12 11.15 14.26
C PRO A 14 9.52 9.80 13.65
N THR A 15 9.73 8.76 14.47
CA THR A 15 10.10 7.41 14.00
C THR A 15 8.99 6.71 13.22
N GLY A 16 7.73 7.18 13.37
CA GLY A 16 6.60 6.69 12.58
C GLY A 16 6.35 7.45 11.27
N LEU A 17 7.24 8.34 10.84
CA LEU A 17 7.06 9.10 9.59
C LEU A 17 7.11 8.20 8.36
N GLN A 18 6.28 8.53 7.37
CA GLN A 18 6.21 7.84 6.09
C GLN A 18 6.39 8.83 4.93
N PRO A 19 6.95 8.41 3.79
CA PRO A 19 7.45 7.07 3.48
C PRO A 19 8.61 6.65 4.39
N MET A 20 8.57 5.40 4.89
CA MET A 20 9.57 4.86 5.82
C MET A 20 10.50 3.91 5.08
N LYS A 21 11.79 3.92 5.46
CA LYS A 21 12.81 3.03 4.91
C LYS A 21 13.16 1.94 5.93
N SER A 22 13.28 0.68 5.45
CA SER A 22 13.70 -0.45 6.28
C SER A 22 15.11 -0.26 6.85
N HIS A 23 15.47 -0.99 7.91
CA HIS A 23 16.79 -0.89 8.56
C HIS A 23 17.92 -1.25 7.59
N GLY A 24 17.77 -2.34 6.83
CA GLY A 24 18.71 -2.74 5.79
C GLY A 24 18.71 -1.86 4.55
N GLY A 25 17.76 -0.94 4.46
CA GLY A 25 17.70 0.07 3.40
C GLY A 25 17.19 -0.44 2.06
N ARG A 26 16.68 -1.67 1.99
CA ARG A 26 16.18 -2.26 0.75
C ARG A 26 14.80 -1.75 0.36
N TYR A 27 13.90 -1.59 1.32
CA TYR A 27 12.52 -1.24 1.07
C TYR A 27 12.17 0.18 1.52
N VAL A 28 11.25 0.80 0.77
CA VAL A 28 10.58 2.05 1.16
C VAL A 28 9.08 1.81 1.10
N ILE A 29 8.37 2.12 2.19
CA ILE A 29 6.93 1.89 2.32
C ILE A 29 6.15 3.20 2.46
N ALA A 30 4.98 3.26 1.78
CA ALA A 30 3.86 4.13 2.13
C ALA A 30 2.67 3.22 2.47
N TYR A 31 2.12 3.36 3.67
CA TYR A 31 1.18 2.43 4.25
C TYR A 31 0.00 3.16 4.89
N ASN A 32 -1.20 2.79 4.48
CA ASN A 32 -2.46 3.24 5.05
C ASN A 32 -3.18 2.04 5.65
N GLY A 33 -3.23 1.95 6.96
CA GLY A 33 -3.86 0.82 7.62
C GLY A 33 -3.40 0.60 9.06
N GLU A 34 -3.64 -0.61 9.55
CA GLU A 34 -3.23 -1.07 10.87
C GLU A 34 -3.01 -2.60 10.85
N ILE A 35 -1.86 -3.06 11.33
CA ILE A 35 -1.56 -4.48 11.54
C ILE A 35 -1.81 -4.82 12.99
N TYR A 36 -2.94 -5.46 13.28
CA TYR A 36 -3.40 -5.73 14.65
C TYR A 36 -2.47 -6.63 15.46
N ASN A 37 -1.81 -7.58 14.80
CA ASN A 37 -0.89 -8.52 15.44
C ASN A 37 0.59 -8.13 15.29
N TYR A 38 0.91 -6.85 15.09
CA TYR A 38 2.30 -6.40 14.88
C TYR A 38 3.22 -6.74 16.06
N LYS A 39 2.70 -6.71 17.30
CA LYS A 39 3.50 -7.07 18.51
C LYS A 39 3.91 -8.55 18.49
N GLN A 40 3.04 -9.44 18.02
CA GLN A 40 3.38 -10.85 17.84
C GLN A 40 4.48 -11.01 16.78
N ILE A 41 4.34 -10.34 15.63
CA ILE A 41 5.33 -10.38 14.55
C ILE A 41 6.68 -9.80 15.02
N ALA A 42 6.65 -8.71 15.79
CA ALA A 42 7.86 -8.12 16.38
C ALA A 42 8.57 -9.11 17.33
N GLY A 43 7.83 -9.83 18.17
CA GLY A 43 8.38 -10.87 19.05
C GLY A 43 9.05 -11.98 18.24
N GLU A 44 8.39 -12.50 17.21
CA GLU A 44 8.96 -13.53 16.31
C GLU A 44 10.26 -13.06 15.65
N LEU A 45 10.32 -11.80 15.17
CA LEU A 45 11.51 -11.22 14.54
C LEU A 45 12.70 -11.12 15.51
N ILE A 46 12.45 -10.79 16.78
CA ILE A 46 13.49 -10.73 17.82
C ILE A 46 13.96 -12.15 18.22
N GLU A 47 13.03 -13.06 18.47
CA GLU A 47 13.33 -14.46 18.85
C GLU A 47 14.10 -15.19 17.75
N GLU A 48 13.83 -14.93 16.49
CA GLU A 48 14.55 -15.50 15.34
C GLU A 48 15.87 -14.75 15.02
N HIS A 49 16.27 -13.77 15.83
CA HIS A 49 17.48 -12.93 15.61
C HIS A 49 17.50 -12.23 14.24
N LYS A 50 16.32 -11.85 13.72
CA LYS A 50 16.18 -11.10 12.47
C LYS A 50 16.29 -9.58 12.70
N VAL A 51 15.91 -9.14 13.90
CA VAL A 51 15.97 -7.74 14.34
C VAL A 51 16.47 -7.72 15.78
N ASP A 52 17.51 -6.95 16.08
CA ASP A 52 18.02 -6.81 17.44
C ASP A 52 17.12 -5.90 18.29
N GLN A 53 16.72 -4.76 17.71
CA GLN A 53 15.76 -3.85 18.33
C GLN A 53 15.06 -2.99 17.27
N PHE A 54 13.84 -2.53 17.59
CA PHE A 54 13.11 -1.56 16.80
C PHE A 54 13.47 -0.13 17.21
N ARG A 55 13.42 0.81 16.28
CA ARG A 55 13.69 2.26 16.51
C ARG A 55 12.51 2.97 17.14
N GLY A 56 11.31 2.50 16.83
CA GLY A 56 10.04 3.04 17.30
C GLY A 56 9.08 1.96 17.77
N SER A 57 7.81 2.32 17.83
CA SER A 57 6.73 1.43 18.27
C SER A 57 5.67 1.23 17.18
N SER A 58 5.96 1.64 15.94
CA SER A 58 4.97 1.58 14.86
C SER A 58 4.85 0.18 14.25
N ASP A 59 3.64 -0.19 13.90
CA ASP A 59 3.38 -1.39 13.11
C ASP A 59 4.01 -1.32 11.71
N THR A 60 4.18 -0.12 11.17
CA THR A 60 4.86 0.15 9.90
C THR A 60 6.31 -0.33 9.90
N GLU A 61 7.05 -0.05 10.96
CA GLU A 61 8.44 -0.50 11.11
C GLU A 61 8.51 -2.02 11.19
N VAL A 62 7.66 -2.62 12.03
CA VAL A 62 7.59 -4.08 12.17
C VAL A 62 7.27 -4.76 10.83
N LEU A 63 6.35 -4.19 10.07
CA LEU A 63 5.99 -4.70 8.75
C LEU A 63 7.16 -4.63 7.76
N LEU A 64 7.90 -3.52 7.74
CA LEU A 64 9.08 -3.34 6.91
C LEU A 64 10.17 -4.37 7.22
N GLU A 65 10.48 -4.56 8.51
CA GLU A 65 11.48 -5.54 8.93
C GLU A 65 11.04 -6.98 8.66
N ALA A 66 9.73 -7.26 8.75
CA ALA A 66 9.19 -8.55 8.34
C ALA A 66 9.34 -8.79 6.83
N PHE A 67 9.21 -7.76 5.98
CA PHE A 67 9.50 -7.87 4.55
C PHE A 67 10.97 -8.17 4.27
N GLU A 68 11.89 -7.56 4.98
CA GLU A 68 13.32 -7.88 4.85
C GLU A 68 13.65 -9.30 5.30
N ALA A 69 13.10 -9.72 6.46
CA ALA A 69 13.42 -11.00 7.07
C ALA A 69 12.80 -12.20 6.35
N TYR A 70 11.53 -12.10 5.97
CA TYR A 70 10.75 -13.23 5.47
C TYR A 70 10.43 -13.16 3.97
N GLY A 71 10.64 -12.00 3.33
CA GLY A 71 10.11 -11.70 2.00
C GLY A 71 8.64 -11.30 2.04
N ILE A 72 8.17 -10.65 0.96
CA ILE A 72 6.88 -9.94 0.92
C ILE A 72 5.70 -10.89 1.16
N GLU A 73 5.61 -11.99 0.41
CA GLU A 73 4.48 -12.91 0.46
C GLU A 73 4.34 -13.58 1.83
N LYS A 74 5.47 -14.07 2.39
CA LYS A 74 5.45 -14.72 3.70
C LYS A 74 5.15 -13.75 4.82
N ALA A 75 5.72 -12.54 4.78
CA ALA A 75 5.44 -11.51 5.78
C ALA A 75 3.96 -11.10 5.77
N ILE A 76 3.40 -10.80 4.58
CA ILE A 76 1.99 -10.39 4.49
C ILE A 76 1.02 -11.52 4.87
N SER A 77 1.40 -12.78 4.64
CA SER A 77 0.58 -13.92 5.06
C SER A 77 0.43 -14.04 6.58
N LYS A 78 1.43 -13.59 7.35
CA LYS A 78 1.41 -13.53 8.82
C LYS A 78 0.56 -12.36 9.36
N CYS A 79 0.35 -11.31 8.57
CA CYS A 79 -0.35 -10.11 9.01
C CYS A 79 -1.85 -10.33 9.17
N LYS A 80 -2.40 -9.82 10.28
CA LYS A 80 -3.84 -9.66 10.53
C LYS A 80 -4.12 -8.17 10.66
N GLY A 81 -4.99 -7.62 9.82
CA GLY A 81 -5.26 -6.19 9.82
C GLY A 81 -5.89 -5.70 8.53
N MET A 82 -6.10 -4.41 8.46
CA MET A 82 -6.61 -3.68 7.31
C MET A 82 -5.51 -2.83 6.71
N PHE A 83 -5.26 -2.91 5.40
CA PHE A 83 -4.16 -2.18 4.80
C PHE A 83 -4.26 -1.95 3.30
N ALA A 84 -3.71 -0.82 2.88
CA ALA A 84 -3.27 -0.53 1.53
C ALA A 84 -1.79 -0.13 1.60
N ILE A 85 -0.93 -0.83 0.90
CA ILE A 85 0.52 -0.67 0.96
C ILE A 85 1.08 -0.39 -0.43
N ALA A 86 1.96 0.62 -0.52
CA ALA A 86 2.90 0.78 -1.62
C ALA A 86 4.31 0.53 -1.08
N LEU A 87 4.95 -0.54 -1.55
CA LEU A 87 6.28 -0.95 -1.14
C LEU A 87 7.22 -0.92 -2.34
N TYR A 88 8.27 -0.12 -2.27
CA TYR A 88 9.27 -0.05 -3.31
C TYR A 88 10.55 -0.78 -2.91
N ASP A 89 10.94 -1.78 -3.70
CA ASP A 89 12.21 -2.50 -3.56
C ASP A 89 13.29 -1.74 -4.33
N LEU A 90 14.18 -1.08 -3.60
CA LEU A 90 15.28 -0.29 -4.17
C LEU A 90 16.32 -1.17 -4.90
N LYS A 91 16.47 -2.43 -4.48
CA LYS A 91 17.42 -3.36 -5.08
C LYS A 91 16.92 -3.89 -6.43
N GLU A 92 15.68 -4.33 -6.45
CA GLU A 92 15.06 -4.93 -7.65
C GLU A 92 14.39 -3.89 -8.56
N GLN A 93 14.26 -2.62 -8.11
CA GLN A 93 13.54 -1.53 -8.77
C GLN A 93 12.09 -1.91 -9.13
N VAL A 94 11.41 -2.50 -8.15
CA VAL A 94 10.04 -2.99 -8.27
C VAL A 94 9.15 -2.28 -7.26
N LEU A 95 7.99 -1.82 -7.73
CA LEU A 95 6.89 -1.37 -6.89
C LEU A 95 5.92 -2.52 -6.66
N TYR A 96 5.56 -2.74 -5.42
CA TYR A 96 4.48 -3.64 -5.02
C TYR A 96 3.33 -2.81 -4.45
N LEU A 97 2.13 -3.06 -4.94
CA LEU A 97 0.90 -2.55 -4.34
C LEU A 97 0.16 -3.74 -3.71
N LEU A 98 -0.15 -3.64 -2.41
CA LEU A 98 -0.79 -4.71 -1.66
C LEU A 98 -2.06 -4.20 -1.01
N ARG A 99 -3.10 -5.03 -1.04
CA ARG A 99 -4.38 -4.73 -0.39
C ARG A 99 -4.78 -5.86 0.55
N ASP A 100 -5.40 -5.51 1.68
CA ASP A 100 -5.83 -6.48 2.67
C ASP A 100 -6.85 -7.50 2.12
N ARG A 101 -7.02 -8.63 2.84
CA ARG A 101 -7.79 -9.80 2.38
C ARG A 101 -9.25 -9.52 2.07
N VAL A 102 -9.87 -8.55 2.73
CA VAL A 102 -11.27 -8.19 2.54
C VAL A 102 -11.44 -6.87 1.78
N GLY A 103 -10.33 -6.16 1.49
CA GLY A 103 -10.32 -4.90 0.76
C GLY A 103 -10.87 -3.74 1.58
N GLU A 104 -10.63 -3.73 2.87
CA GLU A 104 -11.12 -2.71 3.80
C GLU A 104 -10.52 -1.34 3.48
N LYS A 105 -9.19 -1.29 3.23
CA LYS A 105 -8.53 -0.08 2.78
C LYS A 105 -8.56 0.02 1.25
N PRO A 106 -9.01 1.16 0.69
CA PRO A 106 -9.01 1.35 -0.75
C PRO A 106 -7.60 1.57 -1.29
N LEU A 107 -7.35 1.08 -2.52
CA LEU A 107 -6.14 1.34 -3.27
C LEU A 107 -6.47 1.39 -4.76
N TYR A 108 -6.30 2.56 -5.36
CA TYR A 108 -6.51 2.81 -6.78
C TYR A 108 -5.18 2.90 -7.50
N TYR A 109 -5.15 2.47 -8.76
CA TYR A 109 -3.96 2.55 -9.61
C TYR A 109 -4.36 2.66 -11.09
N GLY A 110 -3.45 3.15 -11.91
CA GLY A 110 -3.64 3.25 -13.35
C GLY A 110 -2.64 4.17 -14.00
N PHE A 111 -3.02 4.74 -15.14
CA PHE A 111 -2.15 5.64 -15.88
C PHE A 111 -2.83 7.00 -16.08
N VAL A 112 -2.06 8.05 -15.84
CA VAL A 112 -2.42 9.45 -16.13
C VAL A 112 -1.30 10.02 -16.99
N ASN A 113 -1.62 10.45 -18.22
CA ASN A 113 -0.63 10.98 -19.18
C ASN A 113 0.60 10.07 -19.36
N GLY A 114 0.41 8.76 -19.48
CA GLY A 114 1.49 7.78 -19.65
C GLY A 114 2.29 7.49 -18.37
N SER A 115 2.01 8.18 -17.26
CA SER A 115 2.66 7.92 -15.98
C SER A 115 1.82 6.98 -15.12
N PHE A 116 2.45 5.94 -14.54
CA PHE A 116 1.80 5.09 -13.57
C PHE A 116 1.57 5.84 -12.25
N VAL A 117 0.33 5.78 -11.77
CA VAL A 117 -0.12 6.47 -10.53
C VAL A 117 -0.88 5.51 -9.62
N PHE A 118 -0.85 5.78 -8.32
CA PHE A 118 -1.67 5.07 -7.34
C PHE A 118 -1.99 5.97 -6.16
N ALA A 119 -3.12 5.72 -5.51
CA ALA A 119 -3.55 6.42 -4.30
C ALA A 119 -4.59 5.62 -3.51
N SER A 120 -4.75 5.93 -2.22
CA SER A 120 -5.85 5.40 -1.40
C SER A 120 -7.19 6.10 -1.71
N ASP A 121 -7.15 7.30 -2.31
CA ASP A 121 -8.32 8.07 -2.71
C ASP A 121 -8.26 8.42 -4.18
N ILE A 122 -9.37 8.17 -4.90
CA ILE A 122 -9.46 8.42 -6.34
C ILE A 122 -9.46 9.92 -6.68
N GLY A 123 -9.98 10.75 -5.77
CA GLY A 123 -9.95 12.22 -5.92
C GLY A 123 -8.52 12.75 -5.97
N SER A 124 -7.59 12.12 -5.23
CA SER A 124 -6.17 12.46 -5.30
C SER A 124 -5.55 12.19 -6.66
N ILE A 125 -5.98 11.13 -7.36
CA ILE A 125 -5.55 10.86 -8.74
C ILE A 125 -6.16 11.88 -9.70
N ALA A 126 -7.45 12.19 -9.53
CA ALA A 126 -8.15 13.17 -10.38
C ALA A 126 -7.63 14.61 -10.20
N ALA A 127 -6.98 14.91 -9.08
CA ALA A 127 -6.37 16.21 -8.81
C ALA A 127 -4.97 16.39 -9.44
N LEU A 128 -4.42 15.35 -10.08
CA LEU A 128 -3.11 15.46 -10.73
C LEU A 128 -3.17 16.38 -11.94
N ASP A 129 -2.12 17.18 -12.11
CA ASP A 129 -1.98 18.05 -13.28
C ASP A 129 -2.06 17.25 -14.58
N GLY A 130 -2.96 17.72 -15.47
CA GLY A 130 -3.20 17.05 -16.74
C GLY A 130 -4.03 15.77 -16.67
N PHE A 131 -4.74 15.51 -15.58
CA PHE A 131 -5.71 14.41 -15.51
C PHE A 131 -6.82 14.63 -16.56
N GLN A 132 -6.96 13.69 -17.47
CA GLN A 132 -7.96 13.73 -18.57
C GLN A 132 -8.68 12.39 -18.75
N ASN A 133 -8.56 11.47 -17.80
CA ASN A 133 -9.22 10.17 -17.87
C ASN A 133 -10.75 10.39 -17.83
N PRO A 134 -11.50 9.96 -18.89
CA PRO A 134 -12.93 10.20 -18.94
C PRO A 134 -13.67 9.35 -17.91
N ILE A 135 -14.87 9.81 -17.54
CA ILE A 135 -15.80 9.00 -16.75
C ILE A 135 -16.17 7.75 -17.58
N ASP A 136 -16.18 6.61 -16.92
CA ASP A 136 -16.62 5.34 -17.48
C ASP A 136 -18.14 5.21 -17.32
N THR A 137 -18.89 5.53 -18.38
CA THR A 137 -20.35 5.51 -18.36
C THR A 137 -20.93 4.11 -18.11
N ASP A 138 -20.24 3.06 -18.53
CA ASP A 138 -20.70 1.68 -18.34
C ASP A 138 -20.68 1.28 -16.85
N ILE A 139 -19.84 1.95 -16.05
CA ILE A 139 -19.74 1.73 -14.60
C ILE A 139 -20.84 2.49 -13.83
N LEU A 140 -21.46 3.51 -14.43
CA LEU A 140 -22.55 4.23 -13.79
C LEU A 140 -23.76 3.32 -13.54
N ASP A 141 -24.06 2.39 -14.43
CA ASP A 141 -25.15 1.43 -14.25
C ASP A 141 -24.89 0.55 -13.00
N ILE A 142 -23.66 0.10 -12.82
CA ILE A 142 -23.27 -0.64 -11.62
C ILE A 142 -23.44 0.20 -10.35
N TYR A 143 -23.02 1.47 -10.40
CA TYR A 143 -23.19 2.40 -9.29
C TYR A 143 -24.64 2.64 -8.94
N PHE A 144 -25.53 2.87 -9.93
CA PHE A 144 -26.95 3.10 -9.69
C PHE A 144 -27.67 1.87 -9.13
N VAL A 145 -27.24 0.66 -9.50
CA VAL A 145 -27.81 -0.59 -8.97
C VAL A 145 -27.32 -0.89 -7.55
N HIS A 146 -26.03 -0.70 -7.27
CA HIS A 146 -25.40 -1.17 -6.03
C HIS A 146 -25.13 -0.06 -5.01
N GLY A 147 -25.18 1.22 -5.39
CA GLY A 147 -24.81 2.35 -4.54
C GLY A 147 -23.30 2.52 -4.32
N TYR A 148 -22.49 1.68 -4.94
CA TYR A 148 -21.04 1.75 -4.92
C TYR A 148 -20.43 1.13 -6.18
N ILE A 149 -19.14 1.40 -6.43
CA ILE A 149 -18.38 0.78 -7.52
C ILE A 149 -17.47 -0.30 -6.94
N PRO A 150 -17.72 -1.61 -7.23
CA PRO A 150 -16.88 -2.70 -6.72
C PRO A 150 -15.51 -2.74 -7.41
N ALA A 151 -14.52 -3.38 -6.76
CA ALA A 151 -13.27 -3.74 -7.44
C ALA A 151 -13.59 -4.74 -8.59
N PRO A 152 -12.84 -4.73 -9.67
CA PRO A 152 -11.67 -3.88 -9.95
C PRO A 152 -12.00 -2.53 -10.58
N TYR A 153 -13.25 -2.13 -10.62
CA TYR A 153 -13.72 -0.94 -11.34
C TYR A 153 -13.47 0.36 -10.57
N SER A 154 -13.43 1.46 -11.31
CA SER A 154 -13.49 2.81 -10.79
C SER A 154 -14.35 3.68 -11.71
N ILE A 155 -14.66 4.90 -11.27
CA ILE A 155 -15.47 5.84 -12.06
C ILE A 155 -14.71 6.37 -13.31
N TYR A 156 -13.39 6.27 -13.36
CA TYR A 156 -12.57 6.78 -14.46
C TYR A 156 -11.98 5.65 -15.29
N LYS A 157 -12.08 5.75 -16.63
CA LYS A 157 -11.40 4.86 -17.57
C LYS A 157 -9.90 4.88 -17.35
N GLY A 158 -9.26 3.71 -17.38
CA GLY A 158 -7.81 3.58 -17.15
C GLY A 158 -7.34 3.63 -15.69
N ILE A 159 -8.25 3.89 -14.75
CA ILE A 159 -8.00 3.78 -13.30
C ILE A 159 -8.76 2.58 -12.76
N ARG A 160 -8.10 1.77 -11.94
CA ARG A 160 -8.67 0.56 -11.35
C ARG A 160 -8.55 0.60 -9.83
N LYS A 161 -9.44 -0.09 -9.15
CA LYS A 161 -9.32 -0.40 -7.72
C LYS A 161 -8.64 -1.76 -7.59
N LEU A 162 -7.57 -1.86 -6.80
CA LEU A 162 -6.88 -3.13 -6.58
C LEU A 162 -7.84 -4.11 -5.88
N ASP A 163 -7.90 -5.34 -6.37
CA ASP A 163 -8.74 -6.38 -5.76
C ASP A 163 -8.28 -6.72 -4.33
N ALA A 164 -9.23 -7.15 -3.50
CA ALA A 164 -8.96 -7.60 -2.14
C ALA A 164 -8.00 -8.81 -2.15
N GLY A 165 -7.09 -8.86 -1.17
CA GLY A 165 -6.14 -9.96 -1.01
C GLY A 165 -5.09 -10.06 -2.13
N THR A 166 -4.85 -8.96 -2.88
CA THR A 166 -3.98 -8.97 -4.06
C THR A 166 -2.66 -8.28 -3.80
N ILE A 167 -1.60 -8.82 -4.42
CA ILE A 167 -0.28 -8.19 -4.57
C ILE A 167 -0.07 -7.91 -6.05
N LEU A 168 -0.02 -6.65 -6.44
CA LEU A 168 0.33 -6.20 -7.78
C LEU A 168 1.80 -5.83 -7.83
N LYS A 169 2.56 -6.44 -8.75
CA LYS A 169 4.00 -6.22 -8.93
C LYS A 169 4.25 -5.46 -10.23
N ILE A 170 4.94 -4.33 -10.14
CA ILE A 170 5.21 -3.46 -11.28
C ILE A 170 6.71 -3.19 -11.35
N LYS A 171 7.35 -3.53 -12.47
CA LYS A 171 8.77 -3.28 -12.71
C LYS A 171 8.98 -1.91 -13.35
N SER A 172 10.10 -1.26 -13.03
CA SER A 172 10.58 -0.09 -13.77
C SER A 172 11.10 -0.50 -15.17
N PRO A 173 10.94 0.32 -16.22
CA PRO A 173 10.15 1.55 -16.22
C PRO A 173 8.66 1.29 -16.04
N PHE A 174 7.99 2.16 -15.29
CA PHE A 174 6.55 2.05 -15.00
C PHE A 174 5.74 2.56 -16.21
N ASN A 175 5.84 1.88 -17.35
CA ASN A 175 5.17 2.20 -18.61
C ASN A 175 4.00 1.24 -18.86
#